data_589daa8af112044c43cc4591bdadb4c3
#
_entry.id   589daa8af112044c43cc4591bdadb4c3
#
_cell.length_a   1.000
_cell.length_b   1.000
_cell.length_c   1.000
_cell.angle_alpha   90.00
_cell.angle_beta   90.00
_cell.angle_gamma   90.00
#
_symmetry.space_group_name_H-M   'P 1'
#
loop_
_entity.id
_entity.type
_entity.pdbx_description
1 polymer ?
#
loop_
_entity_poly.entity_id
_entity_poly.type
_entity_poly.pdbx_seq_one_letter_code
_entity_poly.pdbx_strand_id
1 'polypeptide(L)'
;MKKVLLFALMITFVGYGFSQETGKKLTKIPAIDVKNLDGEVFNTSEISNDGKPVIISFWALWCKPCIRELTTIADVYDDWIDETGVKLYAVSIDDARSSAKVMPTVNGKGWDYEVLLDQNS
;
A
#
# COMPACT_ATOMS: atom_id res chain seq x y z
N MET A 1 5.09 -60.69 20.38
CA MET A 1 6.22 -59.75 20.33
C MET A 1 6.47 -59.12 18.96
N LYS A 2 6.03 -59.69 17.86
CA LYS A 2 6.20 -59.08 16.51
C LYS A 2 5.24 -57.94 16.18
N LYS A 3 4.18 -57.73 16.96
CA LYS A 3 3.17 -56.65 16.71
C LYS A 3 3.47 -55.33 17.41
N VAL A 4 4.42 -55.27 18.31
CA VAL A 4 4.80 -54.08 19.06
C VAL A 4 5.87 -53.23 18.32
N LEU A 5 6.66 -53.90 17.43
CA LEU A 5 7.71 -53.24 16.66
C LEU A 5 7.20 -52.43 15.48
N LEU A 6 5.96 -52.66 15.01
CA LEU A 6 5.35 -51.89 13.89
C LEU A 6 4.70 -50.60 14.32
N PHE A 7 4.41 -50.42 15.61
CA PHE A 7 3.81 -49.19 16.15
C PHE A 7 4.85 -48.12 16.50
N ALA A 8 6.11 -48.53 16.69
CA ALA A 8 7.18 -47.61 17.03
C ALA A 8 7.75 -46.84 15.81
N LEU A 9 7.46 -47.28 14.57
CA LEU A 9 7.97 -46.64 13.34
C LEU A 9 7.06 -45.56 12.77
N MET A 10 5.90 -45.32 13.35
CA MET A 10 4.90 -44.36 12.84
C MET A 10 4.90 -43.02 13.56
N ILE A 11 5.77 -42.79 14.54
CA ILE A 11 5.78 -41.59 15.38
C ILE A 11 6.90 -40.60 15.00
N THR A 12 7.77 -40.93 14.03
CA THR A 12 8.91 -40.05 13.69
C THR A 12 8.67 -39.12 12.50
N PHE A 13 7.44 -38.96 12.03
CA PHE A 13 7.17 -38.11 10.82
C PHE A 13 6.39 -36.83 11.10
N VAL A 14 6.37 -36.37 12.36
CA VAL A 14 5.72 -35.09 12.70
C VAL A 14 6.78 -34.15 13.26
N GLY A 15 7.45 -33.43 12.41
CA GLY A 15 8.44 -32.45 12.89
C GLY A 15 9.17 -31.62 11.85
N TYR A 16 8.68 -31.56 10.62
CA TYR A 16 9.14 -30.50 9.71
C TYR A 16 8.18 -29.33 9.81
N GLY A 17 8.32 -28.56 10.89
CA GLY A 17 7.72 -27.25 10.98
C GLY A 17 8.22 -26.41 9.83
N PHE A 18 7.31 -25.98 8.96
CA PHE A 18 7.55 -24.90 8.02
C PHE A 18 7.97 -23.69 8.84
N SER A 19 9.26 -23.40 8.85
CA SER A 19 9.77 -22.11 9.25
C SER A 19 9.20 -21.08 8.27
N GLN A 20 8.11 -20.45 8.64
CA GLN A 20 7.68 -19.23 7.95
C GLN A 20 8.78 -18.20 8.22
N GLU A 21 9.53 -17.90 7.18
CA GLU A 21 10.38 -16.72 7.16
C GLU A 21 9.52 -15.53 7.57
N THR A 22 9.70 -15.07 8.79
CA THR A 22 9.11 -13.83 9.27
C THR A 22 9.70 -12.73 8.41
N GLY A 23 8.96 -12.34 7.38
CA GLY A 23 9.28 -11.17 6.58
C GLY A 23 9.60 -10.03 7.54
N LYS A 24 10.74 -9.40 7.34
CA LYS A 24 11.21 -8.27 8.15
C LYS A 24 10.06 -7.28 8.28
N LYS A 25 9.45 -7.22 9.45
CA LYS A 25 8.37 -6.28 9.75
C LYS A 25 8.96 -4.87 9.62
N LEU A 26 8.69 -4.22 8.49
CA LEU A 26 9.03 -2.82 8.32
C LEU A 26 8.16 -2.02 9.28
N THR A 27 8.77 -1.41 10.29
CA THR A 27 8.09 -0.62 11.31
C THR A 27 7.94 0.84 10.91
N LYS A 28 8.55 1.26 9.82
CA LYS A 28 8.54 2.63 9.32
C LYS A 28 8.50 2.66 7.80
N ILE A 29 7.82 3.68 7.25
CA ILE A 29 7.86 4.00 5.84
C ILE A 29 9.28 4.46 5.49
N PRO A 30 9.92 3.95 4.43
CA PRO A 30 11.22 4.43 3.98
C PRO A 30 11.18 5.94 3.69
N ALA A 31 12.23 6.66 4.06
CA ALA A 31 12.37 8.08 3.73
C ALA A 31 12.81 8.23 2.28
N ILE A 32 11.91 8.61 1.40
CA ILE A 32 12.15 8.80 -0.05
C ILE A 32 11.56 10.16 -0.43
N ASP A 33 12.28 10.91 -1.25
CA ASP A 33 11.77 12.16 -1.80
C ASP A 33 10.92 11.88 -3.04
N VAL A 34 9.66 12.31 -2.97
CA VAL A 34 8.69 12.29 -4.07
C VAL A 34 8.20 13.72 -4.30
N LYS A 35 7.31 13.95 -5.24
CA LYS A 35 6.69 15.26 -5.44
C LYS A 35 5.22 15.24 -5.09
N ASN A 36 4.70 16.38 -4.63
CA ASN A 36 3.26 16.63 -4.60
C ASN A 36 2.75 17.10 -5.98
N LEU A 37 1.46 17.35 -6.09
CA LEU A 37 0.86 17.82 -7.36
C LEU A 37 1.33 19.22 -7.76
N ASP A 38 1.79 20.04 -6.83
CA ASP A 38 2.34 21.38 -7.07
C ASP A 38 3.80 21.34 -7.52
N GLY A 39 4.42 20.16 -7.55
CA GLY A 39 5.81 19.92 -7.94
C GLY A 39 6.81 20.13 -6.82
N GLU A 40 6.36 20.35 -5.59
CA GLU A 40 7.20 20.50 -4.41
C GLU A 40 7.68 19.11 -3.92
N VAL A 41 8.89 19.09 -3.36
CA VAL A 41 9.44 17.88 -2.76
C VAL A 41 8.69 17.54 -1.47
N PHE A 42 8.28 16.28 -1.35
CA PHE A 42 7.65 15.70 -0.18
C PHE A 42 8.44 14.46 0.24
N ASN A 43 8.89 14.41 1.49
CA ASN A 43 9.58 13.22 2.00
C ASN A 43 8.58 12.23 2.59
N THR A 44 8.62 10.98 2.16
CA THR A 44 7.67 9.96 2.60
C THR A 44 7.73 9.64 4.09
N SER A 45 8.81 10.01 4.78
CA SER A 45 8.88 9.94 6.25
C SER A 45 7.91 10.88 6.97
N GLU A 46 7.40 11.89 6.25
CA GLU A 46 6.39 12.84 6.75
C GLU A 46 4.97 12.28 6.70
N ILE A 47 4.77 11.13 6.05
CA ILE A 47 3.48 10.44 6.03
C ILE A 47 3.12 10.04 7.46
N SER A 48 2.16 10.73 8.03
CA SER A 48 1.66 10.49 9.38
C SER A 48 0.20 10.93 9.49
N ASN A 49 -0.47 10.45 10.52
CA ASN A 49 -1.86 10.79 10.79
C ASN A 49 -2.19 10.75 12.30
N ASP A 50 -1.28 11.18 13.14
CA ASP A 50 -1.46 11.29 14.59
C ASP A 50 -2.01 10.00 15.26
N GLY A 51 -1.46 8.86 14.84
CA GLY A 51 -1.87 7.54 15.34
C GLY A 51 -3.15 6.98 14.71
N LYS A 52 -3.81 7.72 13.84
CA LYS A 52 -4.97 7.25 13.07
C LYS A 52 -4.53 6.46 11.83
N PRO A 53 -5.42 5.67 11.21
CA PRO A 53 -5.07 4.88 10.03
C PRO A 53 -4.56 5.72 8.86
N VAL A 54 -3.59 5.16 8.13
CA VAL A 54 -3.09 5.69 6.86
C VAL A 54 -3.21 4.60 5.81
N ILE A 55 -3.75 4.95 4.65
CA ILE A 55 -3.78 4.10 3.47
C ILE A 55 -2.79 4.66 2.45
N ILE A 56 -1.93 3.82 1.91
CA ILE A 56 -1.06 4.17 0.78
C ILE A 56 -1.47 3.29 -0.38
N SER A 57 -1.94 3.90 -1.45
CA SER A 57 -2.34 3.21 -2.68
C SER A 57 -1.43 3.62 -3.84
N PHE A 58 -0.81 2.66 -4.49
CA PHE A 58 0.00 2.89 -5.69
C PHE A 58 -0.87 2.77 -6.93
N TRP A 59 -0.71 3.71 -7.86
CA TRP A 59 -1.47 3.74 -9.10
C TRP A 59 -0.69 4.37 -10.24
N ALA A 60 -1.23 4.27 -11.46
CA ALA A 60 -0.69 4.94 -12.63
C ALA A 60 -1.81 5.27 -13.63
N LEU A 61 -1.57 6.21 -14.52
CA LEU A 61 -2.53 6.61 -15.56
C LEU A 61 -2.94 5.46 -16.49
N TRP A 62 -2.03 4.49 -16.68
CA TRP A 62 -2.29 3.28 -17.47
C TRP A 62 -2.98 2.15 -16.69
N CYS A 63 -3.06 2.27 -15.35
CA CYS A 63 -3.67 1.27 -14.49
C CYS A 63 -5.18 1.52 -14.33
N LYS A 64 -5.99 1.06 -15.27
CA LYS A 64 -7.44 1.24 -15.23
C LYS A 64 -8.13 0.66 -13.99
N PRO A 65 -7.76 -0.55 -13.50
CA PRO A 65 -8.30 -1.06 -12.23
C PRO A 65 -7.98 -0.16 -11.04
N CYS A 66 -6.76 0.37 -10.96
CA CYS A 66 -6.36 1.28 -9.88
C CYS A 66 -7.21 2.56 -9.89
N ILE A 67 -7.43 3.14 -11.07
CA ILE A 67 -8.26 4.34 -11.21
C ILE A 67 -9.70 4.07 -10.78
N ARG A 68 -10.26 2.91 -11.11
CA ARG A 68 -11.61 2.52 -10.66
C ARG A 68 -11.67 2.38 -9.15
N GLU A 69 -10.69 1.72 -8.55
CA GLU A 69 -10.60 1.56 -7.09
C GLU A 69 -10.56 2.92 -6.40
N LEU A 70 -9.62 3.79 -6.80
CA LEU A 70 -9.49 5.13 -6.24
C LEU A 70 -10.73 5.99 -6.45
N THR A 71 -11.42 5.87 -7.58
CA THR A 71 -12.68 6.57 -7.82
C THR A 71 -13.80 6.06 -6.91
N THR A 72 -13.88 4.74 -6.71
CA THR A 72 -14.86 4.15 -5.77
C THR A 72 -14.57 4.56 -4.33
N ILE A 73 -13.29 4.64 -3.95
CA ILE A 73 -12.90 5.13 -2.62
C ILE A 73 -13.31 6.60 -2.47
N ALA A 74 -13.13 7.43 -3.48
CA ALA A 74 -13.51 8.84 -3.42
C ALA A 74 -14.99 9.04 -3.09
N ASP A 75 -15.86 8.15 -3.58
CA ASP A 75 -17.31 8.21 -3.32
C ASP A 75 -17.68 7.97 -1.84
N VAL A 76 -16.82 7.31 -1.07
CA VAL A 76 -17.05 6.95 0.34
C VAL A 76 -15.99 7.49 1.29
N TYR A 77 -15.05 8.29 0.79
CA TYR A 77 -13.89 8.72 1.55
C TYR A 77 -14.27 9.64 2.72
N ASP A 78 -15.23 10.52 2.53
CA ASP A 78 -15.72 11.39 3.60
C ASP A 78 -16.32 10.60 4.76
N ASP A 79 -17.09 9.54 4.46
CA ASP A 79 -17.63 8.64 5.50
C ASP A 79 -16.51 7.96 6.27
N TRP A 80 -15.46 7.51 5.59
CA TRP A 80 -14.31 6.89 6.23
C TRP A 80 -13.52 7.86 7.11
N ILE A 81 -13.39 9.11 6.68
CA ILE A 81 -12.77 10.17 7.49
C ILE A 81 -13.58 10.39 8.77
N ASP A 82 -14.89 10.49 8.65
CA ASP A 82 -15.79 10.73 9.79
C ASP A 82 -15.77 9.56 10.79
N GLU A 83 -15.73 8.32 10.30
CA GLU A 83 -15.71 7.13 11.15
C GLU A 83 -14.35 6.84 11.80
N THR A 84 -13.26 7.03 11.08
CA THR A 84 -11.93 6.55 11.52
C THR A 84 -10.86 7.63 11.55
N GLY A 85 -11.08 8.77 10.91
CA GLY A 85 -10.06 9.79 10.68
C GLY A 85 -8.94 9.33 9.74
N VAL A 86 -9.20 8.34 8.88
CA VAL A 86 -8.21 7.80 7.94
C VAL A 86 -7.69 8.88 6.98
N LYS A 87 -6.41 8.78 6.63
CA LYS A 87 -5.78 9.59 5.59
C LYS A 87 -5.28 8.68 4.47
N LEU A 88 -5.59 9.02 3.23
CA LEU A 88 -5.16 8.27 2.06
C LEU A 88 -4.13 9.07 1.26
N TYR A 89 -3.03 8.41 0.91
CA TYR A 89 -2.03 8.89 -0.02
C TYR A 89 -2.07 8.03 -1.28
N ALA A 90 -2.43 8.61 -2.41
CA ALA A 90 -2.40 7.95 -3.70
C ALA A 90 -1.07 8.29 -4.39
N VAL A 91 -0.17 7.31 -4.46
CA VAL A 91 1.18 7.48 -5.03
C VAL A 91 1.17 7.05 -6.48
N SER A 92 1.32 8.01 -7.39
CA SER A 92 1.48 7.73 -8.82
C SER A 92 2.90 7.24 -9.09
N ILE A 93 3.01 6.14 -9.81
CA ILE A 93 4.28 5.59 -10.33
C ILE A 93 4.50 5.95 -11.80
N ASP A 94 3.81 6.95 -12.31
CA ASP A 94 4.01 7.47 -13.67
C ASP A 94 5.38 8.15 -13.78
N ASP A 95 6.05 7.92 -14.90
CA ASP A 95 7.34 8.55 -15.19
C ASP A 95 7.22 10.08 -15.34
N ALA A 96 8.36 10.76 -15.42
CA ALA A 96 8.39 12.22 -15.53
C ALA A 96 7.66 12.75 -16.78
N ARG A 97 7.53 11.96 -17.86
CA ARG A 97 6.84 12.39 -19.09
C ARG A 97 5.32 12.34 -18.92
N SER A 98 4.84 11.33 -18.21
CA SER A 98 3.42 11.07 -18.01
C SER A 98 2.86 11.85 -16.82
N SER A 99 3.69 12.17 -15.84
CA SER A 99 3.26 12.82 -14.58
C SER A 99 2.53 14.14 -14.75
N ALA A 100 2.80 14.89 -15.84
CA ALA A 100 2.09 16.12 -16.16
C ALA A 100 0.58 15.91 -16.37
N LYS A 101 0.14 14.70 -16.68
CA LYS A 101 -1.27 14.33 -16.87
C LYS A 101 -1.95 13.89 -15.58
N VAL A 102 -1.20 13.68 -14.51
CA VAL A 102 -1.73 13.19 -13.22
C VAL A 102 -2.66 14.24 -12.59
N MET A 103 -2.21 15.47 -12.45
CA MET A 103 -3.03 16.54 -11.86
C MET A 103 -4.37 16.76 -12.61
N PRO A 104 -4.42 16.88 -13.95
CA PRO A 104 -5.69 16.96 -14.66
C PRO A 104 -6.59 15.75 -14.46
N THR A 105 -6.02 14.56 -14.35
CA THR A 105 -6.78 13.32 -14.09
C THR A 105 -7.38 13.33 -12.69
N VAL A 106 -6.61 13.68 -11.66
CA VAL A 106 -7.07 13.79 -10.28
C VAL A 106 -8.23 14.78 -10.17
N ASN A 107 -8.05 15.97 -10.74
CA ASN A 107 -9.07 17.03 -10.74
C ASN A 107 -10.33 16.59 -11.51
N GLY A 108 -10.17 15.96 -12.66
CA GLY A 108 -11.28 15.45 -13.47
C GLY A 108 -12.06 14.30 -12.81
N LYS A 109 -11.44 13.58 -11.87
CA LYS A 109 -12.06 12.51 -11.08
C LYS A 109 -12.66 13.01 -9.77
N GLY A 110 -12.34 14.24 -9.35
CA GLY A 110 -12.80 14.78 -8.08
C GLY A 110 -12.21 14.06 -6.86
N TRP A 111 -10.95 13.62 -6.94
CA TRP A 111 -10.30 12.97 -5.82
C TRP A 111 -9.78 14.00 -4.83
N ASP A 112 -10.21 13.93 -3.56
CA ASP A 112 -9.89 14.90 -2.51
C ASP A 112 -8.78 14.43 -1.55
N TYR A 113 -8.17 13.26 -1.80
CA TYR A 113 -7.06 12.79 -0.98
C TYR A 113 -5.70 13.24 -1.51
N GLU A 114 -4.66 13.07 -0.68
CA GLU A 114 -3.29 13.45 -1.03
C GLU A 114 -2.76 12.60 -2.19
N VAL A 115 -2.27 13.25 -3.22
CA VAL A 115 -1.64 12.58 -4.38
C VAL A 115 -0.16 12.94 -4.42
N LEU A 116 0.67 11.90 -4.49
CA LEU A 116 2.13 12.01 -4.60
C LEU A 116 2.60 11.42 -5.93
N LEU A 117 3.72 11.91 -6.42
CA LEU A 117 4.33 11.52 -7.69
C LEU A 117 5.70 10.91 -7.41
N ASP A 118 5.82 9.57 -7.53
CA ASP A 118 7.12 8.89 -7.54
C ASP A 118 7.63 8.78 -8.97
N GLN A 119 8.39 9.77 -9.39
CA GLN A 119 8.97 9.85 -10.74
C GLN A 119 10.24 9.00 -10.90
N ASN A 120 10.68 8.33 -9.84
CA ASN A 120 11.91 7.53 -9.81
C ASN A 120 11.66 6.04 -10.03
N SER A 121 10.40 5.64 -10.15
CA SER A 121 9.97 4.24 -10.35
C SER A 121 10.08 3.77 -11.81
#